data_9020c949e60f31ab9dec7777e8598759
#
_entry.id   9020c949e60f31ab9dec7777e8598759
#
_cell.length_a   1.000
_cell.length_b   1.000
_cell.length_c   1.000
_cell.angle_alpha   90.00
_cell.angle_beta   90.00
_cell.angle_gamma   90.00
#
_symmetry.space_group_name_H-M   'P 1'
#
loop_
_entity.id
_entity.type
_entity.pdbx_description
1 polymer ?
#
loop_
_entity_poly.entity_id
_entity_poly.type
_entity_poly.pdbx_seq_one_letter_code
_entity_poly.pdbx_strand_id
1 'polypeptide(L)'
;LELLKALQKETGMSMVFISHDLSLVSEIADRVAVMYQGDIVEVGTSHQIFKMPKATYTKALLNSRPTLEKRLEQLPTIASLANNTFKPIEVTPQQRALRHKKLYTQPPLLSVENVSKEYFNNVGLFQKKRSVRAVNGVSFTLFEGETLGLVGESGCGKSTLGKTILQLEHATQGAIWYRGKDITKLSKREIRSLRKE
;
A
#
# COMPACT_ATOMS: atom_id res chain seq x y z
N LEU A 1 -12.66 13.34 5.96
CA LEU A 1 -13.19 14.27 4.96
C LEU A 1 -14.42 15.02 5.48
N GLU A 2 -15.42 14.32 6.02
CA GLU A 2 -16.68 14.90 6.52
C GLU A 2 -16.42 15.99 7.57
N LEU A 3 -15.52 15.75 8.54
CA LEU A 3 -15.16 16.74 9.55
C LEU A 3 -14.58 18.03 8.93
N LEU A 4 -13.73 17.90 7.90
CA LEU A 4 -13.16 19.07 7.22
C LEU A 4 -14.23 19.87 6.48
N LYS A 5 -15.14 19.18 5.78
CA LYS A 5 -16.30 19.83 5.12
C LYS A 5 -17.23 20.50 6.13
N ALA A 6 -17.48 19.86 7.28
CA ALA A 6 -18.29 20.43 8.34
C ALA A 6 -17.66 21.70 8.92
N LEU A 7 -16.37 21.66 9.26
CA LEU A 7 -15.63 22.82 9.77
C LEU A 7 -15.59 23.96 8.74
N GLN A 8 -15.35 23.67 7.47
CA GLN A 8 -15.37 24.67 6.41
C GLN A 8 -16.72 25.39 6.32
N LYS A 9 -17.82 24.59 6.38
CA LYS A 9 -19.18 25.12 6.34
C LYS A 9 -19.52 25.96 7.58
N GLU A 10 -19.07 25.54 8.77
CA GLU A 10 -19.33 26.22 10.04
C GLU A 10 -18.55 27.51 10.17
N THR A 11 -17.28 27.51 9.78
CA THR A 11 -16.36 28.64 10.00
C THR A 11 -16.24 29.57 8.77
N GLY A 12 -16.71 29.15 7.60
CA GLY A 12 -16.52 29.88 6.34
C GLY A 12 -15.06 29.94 5.88
N MET A 13 -14.16 29.08 6.40
CA MET A 13 -12.75 29.12 6.08
C MET A 13 -12.46 28.71 4.64
N SER A 14 -11.43 29.30 4.05
CA SER A 14 -10.83 28.82 2.81
C SER A 14 -9.75 27.80 3.15
N MET A 15 -9.64 26.75 2.33
CA MET A 15 -8.70 25.64 2.58
C MET A 15 -7.84 25.38 1.34
N VAL A 16 -6.53 25.20 1.55
CA VAL A 16 -5.62 24.65 0.55
C VAL A 16 -5.33 23.20 0.97
N PHE A 17 -5.77 22.25 0.14
CA PHE A 17 -5.59 20.82 0.38
C PHE A 17 -4.57 20.25 -0.58
N ILE A 18 -3.46 19.73 -0.04
CA ILE A 18 -2.36 19.15 -0.83
C ILE A 18 -2.38 17.63 -0.65
N SER A 19 -2.55 16.92 -1.75
CA SER A 19 -2.56 15.45 -1.75
C SER A 19 -2.11 14.90 -3.10
N HIS A 20 -1.54 13.71 -3.08
CA HIS A 20 -1.31 12.88 -4.27
C HIS A 20 -2.48 11.92 -4.53
N ASP A 21 -3.44 11.82 -3.62
CA ASP A 21 -4.65 11.04 -3.82
C ASP A 21 -5.70 11.86 -4.56
N LEU A 22 -5.75 11.61 -5.87
CA LEU A 22 -6.69 12.30 -6.77
C LEU A 22 -8.16 12.00 -6.45
N SER A 23 -8.47 10.86 -5.82
CA SER A 23 -9.84 10.54 -5.42
C SER A 23 -10.31 11.47 -4.32
N LEU A 24 -9.47 11.66 -3.28
CA LEU A 24 -9.74 12.60 -2.20
C LEU A 24 -9.89 14.03 -2.73
N VAL A 25 -8.96 14.46 -3.60
CA VAL A 25 -9.02 15.80 -4.20
C VAL A 25 -10.29 16.00 -5.00
N SER A 26 -10.70 15.00 -5.82
CA SER A 26 -11.92 15.10 -6.65
C SER A 26 -13.20 15.24 -5.82
N GLU A 27 -13.18 14.74 -4.58
CA GLU A 27 -14.35 14.74 -3.68
C GLU A 27 -14.53 16.05 -2.91
N ILE A 28 -13.42 16.72 -2.55
CA ILE A 28 -13.49 17.90 -1.66
C ILE A 28 -13.13 19.22 -2.33
N ALA A 29 -12.37 19.21 -3.43
CA ALA A 29 -11.86 20.42 -4.02
C ALA A 29 -12.85 21.05 -5.02
N ASP A 30 -13.13 22.35 -4.87
CA ASP A 30 -13.87 23.13 -5.86
C ASP A 30 -13.02 23.37 -7.11
N ARG A 31 -11.73 23.70 -6.89
CA ARG A 31 -10.73 23.96 -7.91
C ARG A 31 -9.47 23.15 -7.64
N VAL A 32 -8.81 22.73 -8.70
CA VAL A 32 -7.57 21.95 -8.64
C VAL A 32 -6.47 22.67 -9.41
N ALA A 33 -5.30 22.79 -8.80
CA ALA A 33 -4.06 23.18 -9.45
C ALA A 33 -3.16 21.95 -9.58
N VAL A 34 -2.77 21.59 -10.78
CA VAL A 34 -1.87 20.48 -11.07
C VAL A 34 -0.45 21.01 -11.16
N MET A 35 0.46 20.48 -10.32
CA MET A 35 1.87 20.86 -10.30
C MET A 35 2.76 19.79 -10.93
N TYR A 36 3.77 20.23 -11.68
CA TYR A 36 4.81 19.38 -12.24
C TYR A 36 6.15 20.11 -12.26
N GLN A 37 7.20 19.51 -11.70
CA GLN A 37 8.57 20.06 -11.65
C GLN A 37 8.67 21.48 -11.07
N GLY A 38 7.79 21.83 -10.14
CA GLY A 38 7.76 23.14 -9.50
C GLY A 38 6.78 24.14 -10.14
N ASP A 39 6.29 23.87 -11.34
CA ASP A 39 5.36 24.74 -12.06
C ASP A 39 3.91 24.27 -11.96
N ILE A 40 2.98 25.22 -12.02
CA ILE A 40 1.56 24.91 -12.16
C ILE A 40 1.26 24.74 -13.66
N VAL A 41 0.99 23.51 -14.08
CA VAL A 41 0.76 23.15 -15.48
C VAL A 41 -0.71 23.27 -15.90
N GLU A 42 -1.63 23.19 -14.95
CA GLU A 42 -3.07 23.35 -15.22
C GLU A 42 -3.82 23.78 -13.96
N VAL A 43 -4.81 24.67 -14.11
CA VAL A 43 -5.76 25.08 -13.06
C VAL A 43 -7.16 25.07 -13.64
N GLY A 44 -8.11 24.52 -12.90
CA GLY A 44 -9.50 24.50 -13.31
C GLY A 44 -10.43 24.06 -12.19
N THR A 45 -11.72 24.01 -12.45
CA THR A 45 -12.66 23.37 -11.54
C THR A 45 -12.35 21.87 -11.44
N SER A 46 -12.74 21.24 -10.35
CA SER A 46 -12.57 19.79 -10.17
C SER A 46 -13.11 19.03 -11.39
N HIS A 47 -14.32 19.36 -11.87
CA HIS A 47 -14.91 18.74 -13.05
C HIS A 47 -14.03 18.92 -14.32
N GLN A 48 -13.48 20.13 -14.57
CA GLN A 48 -12.64 20.36 -15.74
C GLN A 48 -11.37 19.51 -15.70
N ILE A 49 -10.67 19.49 -14.54
CA ILE A 49 -9.41 18.77 -14.41
C ILE A 49 -9.62 17.25 -14.53
N PHE A 50 -10.67 16.70 -13.89
CA PHE A 50 -10.88 15.24 -13.87
C PHE A 50 -11.61 14.69 -15.11
N LYS A 51 -12.43 15.49 -15.79
CA LYS A 51 -13.23 15.02 -16.95
C LYS A 51 -12.74 15.55 -18.28
N MET A 52 -12.16 16.75 -18.31
CA MET A 52 -11.75 17.45 -19.53
C MET A 52 -10.35 18.07 -19.40
N PRO A 53 -9.32 17.29 -18.96
CA PRO A 53 -7.96 17.82 -18.80
C PRO A 53 -7.40 18.32 -20.14
N LYS A 54 -6.71 19.44 -20.12
CA LYS A 54 -6.09 20.04 -21.30
C LYS A 54 -4.61 19.69 -21.39
N ALA A 55 -3.87 19.88 -20.27
CA ALA A 55 -2.44 19.64 -20.25
C ALA A 55 -2.09 18.16 -20.46
N THR A 56 -1.08 17.87 -21.25
CA THR A 56 -0.59 16.52 -21.52
C THR A 56 -0.19 15.80 -20.24
N TYR A 57 0.46 16.52 -19.31
CA TYR A 57 0.82 15.96 -18.02
C TYR A 57 -0.41 15.55 -17.20
N THR A 58 -1.43 16.40 -17.10
CA THR A 58 -2.68 16.11 -16.38
C THR A 58 -3.37 14.86 -16.95
N LYS A 59 -3.45 14.76 -18.28
CA LYS A 59 -3.98 13.58 -18.98
C LYS A 59 -3.19 12.31 -18.61
N ALA A 60 -1.87 12.39 -18.68
CA ALA A 60 -1.00 11.27 -18.36
C ALA A 60 -1.12 10.88 -16.88
N LEU A 61 -1.16 11.84 -15.96
CA LEU A 61 -1.33 11.62 -14.53
C LEU A 61 -2.66 10.89 -14.21
N LEU A 62 -3.76 11.33 -14.80
CA LEU A 62 -5.08 10.70 -14.61
C LEU A 62 -5.13 9.28 -15.21
N ASN A 63 -4.53 9.09 -16.39
CA ASN A 63 -4.53 7.79 -17.10
C ASN A 63 -3.50 6.80 -16.54
N SER A 64 -2.53 7.24 -15.73
CA SER A 64 -1.55 6.35 -15.09
C SER A 64 -2.14 5.57 -13.89
N ARG A 65 -3.36 5.89 -13.48
CA ARG A 65 -4.01 5.23 -12.33
C ARG A 65 -4.47 3.82 -12.68
N PRO A 66 -4.22 2.85 -11.80
CA PRO A 66 -4.82 1.52 -11.93
C PRO A 66 -6.35 1.61 -11.88
N THR A 67 -7.04 0.95 -12.79
CA THR A 67 -8.48 0.78 -12.73
C THR A 67 -8.84 -0.61 -12.24
N LEU A 68 -9.98 -0.76 -11.55
CA LEU A 68 -10.45 -2.07 -11.09
C LEU A 68 -10.99 -2.92 -12.24
N GLU A 69 -11.43 -2.27 -13.32
CA GLU A 69 -12.08 -2.92 -14.46
C GLU A 69 -11.09 -3.69 -15.34
N LYS A 70 -9.86 -3.19 -15.46
CA LYS A 70 -8.85 -3.74 -16.35
C LYS A 70 -7.53 -3.95 -15.62
N ARG A 71 -7.00 -5.16 -15.70
CA ARG A 71 -5.66 -5.44 -15.21
C ARG A 71 -4.67 -5.41 -16.36
N LEU A 72 -3.78 -4.44 -16.34
CA LEU A 72 -2.70 -4.35 -17.31
C LEU A 72 -1.49 -5.16 -16.84
N GLU A 73 -0.75 -5.73 -17.78
CA GLU A 73 0.52 -6.41 -17.51
C GLU A 73 1.56 -5.43 -16.98
N GLN A 74 1.57 -4.21 -17.55
CA GLN A 74 2.38 -3.10 -17.09
C GLN A 74 1.51 -1.85 -16.97
N LEU A 75 1.71 -1.09 -15.91
CA LEU A 75 1.04 0.20 -15.76
C LEU A 75 1.74 1.25 -16.64
N PRO A 76 0.98 2.15 -17.27
CA PRO A 76 1.58 3.24 -18.02
C PRO A 76 2.36 4.17 -17.10
N THR A 77 3.51 4.62 -17.56
CA THR A 77 4.23 5.73 -16.95
C THR A 77 3.80 7.05 -17.60
N ILE A 78 3.96 8.16 -16.85
CA ILE A 78 3.66 9.50 -17.41
C ILE A 78 4.45 9.73 -18.71
N ALA A 79 5.73 9.34 -18.74
CA ALA A 79 6.58 9.47 -19.91
C ALA A 79 6.07 8.63 -21.11
N SER A 80 5.65 7.38 -20.87
CA SER A 80 5.15 6.51 -21.95
C SER A 80 3.82 6.99 -22.54
N LEU A 81 2.96 7.61 -21.72
CA LEU A 81 1.72 8.22 -22.16
C LEU A 81 1.97 9.54 -22.92
N ALA A 82 2.87 10.39 -22.43
CA ALA A 82 3.23 11.65 -23.08
C ALA A 82 3.84 11.42 -24.47
N ASN A 83 4.64 10.34 -24.63
CA ASN A 83 5.31 10.01 -25.88
C ASN A 83 4.50 9.05 -26.77
N ASN A 84 3.27 8.71 -26.41
CA ASN A 84 2.42 7.75 -27.13
C ASN A 84 3.11 6.38 -27.38
N THR A 85 4.01 5.96 -26.49
CA THR A 85 4.73 4.69 -26.61
C THR A 85 4.05 3.53 -25.84
N PHE A 86 3.07 3.85 -25.00
CA PHE A 86 2.37 2.88 -24.20
C PHE A 86 1.38 2.05 -25.03
N LYS A 87 1.57 0.72 -24.99
CA LYS A 87 0.63 -0.25 -25.57
C LYS A 87 0.01 -1.04 -24.42
N PRO A 88 -1.29 -0.89 -24.14
CA PRO A 88 -1.94 -1.63 -23.07
C PRO A 88 -2.04 -3.12 -23.43
N ILE A 89 -1.44 -3.96 -22.61
CA ILE A 89 -1.61 -5.43 -22.66
C ILE A 89 -2.46 -5.81 -21.46
N GLU A 90 -3.66 -6.28 -21.73
CA GLU A 90 -4.60 -6.69 -20.67
C GLU A 90 -4.35 -8.14 -20.26
N VAL A 91 -4.26 -8.39 -18.97
CA VAL A 91 -4.20 -9.75 -18.39
C VAL A 91 -5.61 -10.28 -18.24
N THR A 92 -5.98 -11.25 -19.06
CA THR A 92 -7.32 -11.84 -19.03
C THR A 92 -7.58 -12.64 -17.74
N PRO A 93 -8.85 -12.79 -17.31
CA PRO A 93 -9.19 -13.64 -16.17
C PRO A 93 -8.70 -15.08 -16.31
N GLN A 94 -8.71 -15.63 -17.54
CA GLN A 94 -8.24 -16.98 -17.83
C GLN A 94 -6.72 -17.11 -17.63
N GLN A 95 -5.94 -16.17 -18.17
CA GLN A 95 -4.49 -16.12 -17.96
C GLN A 95 -4.14 -16.02 -16.47
N ARG A 96 -4.90 -15.19 -15.73
CA ARG A 96 -4.73 -15.05 -14.28
C ARG A 96 -5.04 -16.35 -13.54
N ALA A 97 -6.14 -17.03 -13.89
CA ALA A 97 -6.52 -18.30 -13.28
C ALA A 97 -5.46 -19.40 -13.53
N LEU A 98 -4.94 -19.50 -14.75
CA LEU A 98 -3.86 -20.43 -15.10
C LEU A 98 -2.59 -20.13 -14.30
N ARG A 99 -2.20 -18.85 -14.18
CA ARG A 99 -1.06 -18.45 -13.36
C ARG A 99 -1.25 -18.83 -11.90
N HIS A 100 -2.43 -18.57 -11.33
CA HIS A 100 -2.74 -18.91 -9.93
C HIS A 100 -2.72 -20.43 -9.72
N LYS A 101 -3.30 -21.20 -10.64
CA LYS A 101 -3.27 -22.66 -10.55
C LYS A 101 -1.83 -23.19 -10.51
N LYS A 102 -0.94 -22.67 -11.37
CA LYS A 102 0.48 -23.04 -11.36
C LYS A 102 1.19 -22.58 -10.07
N LEU A 103 0.88 -21.36 -9.61
CA LEU A 103 1.51 -20.77 -8.44
C LEU A 103 1.22 -21.57 -7.17
N TYR A 104 -0.05 -21.92 -6.93
CA TYR A 104 -0.49 -22.58 -5.71
C TYR A 104 -0.26 -24.09 -5.67
N THR A 105 0.32 -24.69 -6.72
CA THR A 105 0.81 -26.07 -6.69
C THR A 105 2.24 -26.19 -6.15
N GLN A 106 2.94 -25.07 -5.98
CA GLN A 106 4.30 -25.03 -5.44
C GLN A 106 4.28 -24.96 -3.91
N PRO A 107 5.37 -25.36 -3.24
CA PRO A 107 5.49 -25.09 -1.81
C PRO A 107 5.53 -23.58 -1.54
N PRO A 108 4.97 -23.11 -0.44
CA PRO A 108 5.00 -21.70 -0.10
C PRO A 108 6.43 -21.21 0.13
N LEU A 109 6.73 -20.03 -0.39
CA LEU A 109 7.99 -19.32 -0.14
C LEU A 109 8.06 -18.82 1.30
N LEU A 110 6.94 -18.28 1.79
CA LEU A 110 6.79 -17.76 3.15
C LEU A 110 5.51 -18.33 3.77
N SER A 111 5.60 -18.85 5.00
CA SER A 111 4.45 -19.20 5.82
C SER A 111 4.52 -18.41 7.13
N VAL A 112 3.48 -17.66 7.41
CA VAL A 112 3.26 -16.96 8.67
C VAL A 112 2.20 -17.74 9.44
N GLU A 113 2.54 -18.21 10.65
CA GLU A 113 1.71 -19.13 11.42
C GLU A 113 1.42 -18.54 12.80
N ASN A 114 0.20 -18.13 13.01
CA ASN A 114 -0.33 -17.63 14.29
C ASN A 114 0.55 -16.55 14.94
N VAL A 115 1.08 -15.64 14.11
CA VAL A 115 2.02 -14.61 14.55
C VAL A 115 1.30 -13.53 15.33
N SER A 116 1.78 -13.26 16.53
CA SER A 116 1.34 -12.14 17.38
C SER A 116 2.52 -11.26 17.77
N LYS A 117 2.26 -9.96 17.90
CA LYS A 117 3.21 -8.98 18.42
C LYS A 117 2.56 -8.11 19.47
N GLU A 118 3.11 -8.15 20.67
CA GLU A 118 2.72 -7.29 21.77
C GLU A 118 3.88 -6.38 22.17
N TYR A 119 3.56 -5.13 22.45
CA TYR A 119 4.48 -4.16 23.03
C TYR A 119 4.12 -3.97 24.50
N PHE A 120 5.10 -4.10 25.37
CA PHE A 120 4.95 -3.92 26.82
C PHE A 120 5.50 -2.56 27.22
N ASN A 121 4.66 -1.68 27.74
CA ASN A 121 5.12 -0.45 28.36
C ASN A 121 5.53 -0.76 29.82
N ASN A 122 6.82 -0.61 30.13
CA ASN A 122 7.32 -0.65 31.50
C ASN A 122 6.97 0.68 32.19
N VAL A 123 5.81 0.72 32.82
CA VAL A 123 5.39 1.85 33.65
C VAL A 123 5.70 1.49 35.09
N GLY A 124 6.88 1.94 35.59
CA GLY A 124 7.25 1.92 37.02
C GLY A 124 7.06 0.63 37.82
N LEU A 125 7.72 0.52 38.99
CA LEU A 125 7.71 -0.67 39.85
C LEU A 125 6.32 -1.05 40.45
N PHE A 126 5.34 -0.13 40.41
CA PHE A 126 4.03 -0.34 41.07
C PHE A 126 2.80 -0.21 40.15
N GLN A 127 2.98 -0.07 38.82
CA GLN A 127 1.84 0.02 37.89
C GLN A 127 1.68 -1.26 37.07
N LYS A 128 0.42 -1.66 36.82
CA LYS A 128 0.10 -2.81 35.95
C LYS A 128 0.71 -2.59 34.56
N LYS A 129 1.50 -3.55 34.09
CA LYS A 129 2.03 -3.59 32.72
C LYS A 129 0.86 -3.45 31.75
N ARG A 130 0.81 -2.36 31.01
CA ARG A 130 -0.11 -2.23 29.87
C ARG A 130 0.57 -2.83 28.65
N SER A 131 -0.05 -3.80 28.04
CA SER A 131 0.39 -4.33 26.74
C SER A 131 -0.50 -3.79 25.64
N VAL A 132 0.10 -3.50 24.50
CA VAL A 132 -0.62 -3.17 23.27
C VAL A 132 -0.35 -4.29 22.27
N ARG A 133 -1.39 -5.02 21.92
CA ARG A 133 -1.32 -6.08 20.92
C ARG A 133 -1.48 -5.47 19.54
N ALA A 134 -0.37 -5.28 18.84
CA ALA A 134 -0.33 -4.67 17.52
C ALA A 134 -0.59 -5.67 16.38
N VAL A 135 -0.27 -6.95 16.59
CA VAL A 135 -0.60 -8.08 15.69
C VAL A 135 -1.17 -9.20 16.52
N ASN A 136 -2.25 -9.85 16.08
CA ASN A 136 -2.98 -10.83 16.84
C ASN A 136 -3.28 -12.08 16.01
N GLY A 137 -2.46 -13.12 16.16
CA GLY A 137 -2.71 -14.46 15.60
C GLY A 137 -2.80 -14.52 14.08
N VAL A 138 -2.01 -13.70 13.36
CA VAL A 138 -2.07 -13.62 11.90
C VAL A 138 -1.42 -14.83 11.26
N SER A 139 -2.13 -15.44 10.29
CA SER A 139 -1.63 -16.58 9.50
C SER A 139 -1.93 -16.36 8.02
N PHE A 140 -0.94 -16.61 7.17
CA PHE A 140 -1.07 -16.64 5.72
C PHE A 140 0.17 -17.29 5.09
N THR A 141 0.06 -17.63 3.82
CA THR A 141 1.17 -18.12 2.99
C THR A 141 1.41 -17.18 1.82
N LEU A 142 2.65 -17.16 1.34
CA LEU A 142 3.06 -16.43 0.14
C LEU A 142 3.88 -17.35 -0.74
N PHE A 143 3.61 -17.36 -2.03
CA PHE A 143 4.28 -18.20 -3.02
C PHE A 143 5.30 -17.43 -3.84
N GLU A 144 6.27 -18.11 -4.40
CA GLU A 144 7.31 -17.46 -5.20
C GLU A 144 6.71 -16.76 -6.44
N GLY A 145 6.99 -15.47 -6.59
CA GLY A 145 6.42 -14.62 -7.65
C GLY A 145 4.99 -14.15 -7.40
N GLU A 146 4.42 -14.41 -6.20
CA GLU A 146 3.15 -13.84 -5.77
C GLU A 146 3.31 -12.44 -5.22
N THR A 147 2.29 -11.61 -5.40
CA THR A 147 2.14 -10.33 -4.68
C THR A 147 0.89 -10.39 -3.82
N LEU A 148 1.08 -10.44 -2.51
CA LEU A 148 0.00 -10.34 -1.52
C LEU A 148 -0.17 -8.88 -1.08
N GLY A 149 -1.35 -8.30 -1.30
CA GLY A 149 -1.68 -6.97 -0.80
C GLY A 149 -2.18 -7.01 0.64
N LEU A 150 -1.50 -6.30 1.55
CA LEU A 150 -1.94 -6.13 2.94
C LEU A 150 -2.61 -4.76 3.10
N VAL A 151 -3.92 -4.75 3.29
CA VAL A 151 -4.73 -3.54 3.38
C VAL A 151 -5.40 -3.41 4.74
N GLY A 152 -5.78 -2.20 5.12
CA GLY A 152 -6.47 -1.89 6.37
C GLY A 152 -6.22 -0.44 6.81
N GLU A 153 -6.93 0.02 7.82
CA GLU A 153 -6.84 1.39 8.34
C GLU A 153 -5.45 1.73 8.90
N SER A 154 -5.16 3.03 9.03
CA SER A 154 -3.93 3.49 9.70
C SER A 154 -3.89 2.99 11.14
N GLY A 155 -2.74 2.49 11.58
CA GLY A 155 -2.58 1.98 12.96
C GLY A 155 -3.05 0.54 13.19
N CYS A 156 -3.65 -0.16 12.21
CA CYS A 156 -4.15 -1.54 12.41
C CYS A 156 -3.06 -2.64 12.46
N GLY A 157 -1.77 -2.28 12.49
CA GLY A 157 -0.68 -3.24 12.68
C GLY A 157 0.06 -3.70 11.42
N LYS A 158 -0.30 -3.22 10.20
CA LYS A 158 0.36 -3.63 8.95
C LYS A 158 1.88 -3.45 8.96
N SER A 159 2.33 -2.27 9.36
CA SER A 159 3.78 -1.97 9.43
C SER A 159 4.49 -2.80 10.50
N THR A 160 3.81 -3.10 11.61
CA THR A 160 4.33 -3.98 12.66
C THR A 160 4.46 -5.41 12.14
N LEU A 161 3.45 -5.93 11.44
CA LEU A 161 3.50 -7.26 10.84
C LEU A 161 4.65 -7.32 9.80
N GLY A 162 4.78 -6.34 8.92
CA GLY A 162 5.87 -6.28 7.95
C GLY A 162 7.25 -6.27 8.62
N LYS A 163 7.46 -5.46 9.67
CA LYS A 163 8.70 -5.46 10.45
C LYS A 163 8.97 -6.81 11.12
N THR A 164 7.91 -7.48 11.60
CA THR A 164 8.01 -8.80 12.24
C THR A 164 8.40 -9.88 11.22
N ILE A 165 7.82 -9.87 10.03
CA ILE A 165 8.19 -10.78 8.94
C ILE A 165 9.66 -10.58 8.53
N LEU A 166 10.10 -9.34 8.39
CA LEU A 166 11.49 -9.00 8.08
C LEU A 166 12.47 -9.23 9.27
N GLN A 167 11.96 -9.74 10.40
CA GLN A 167 12.75 -9.94 11.63
C GLN A 167 13.47 -8.65 12.10
N LEU A 168 12.90 -7.49 11.80
CA LEU A 168 13.32 -6.20 12.38
C LEU A 168 12.80 -6.08 13.83
N GLU A 169 11.67 -6.73 14.08
CA GLU A 169 11.07 -6.92 15.39
C GLU A 169 10.75 -8.39 15.59
N HIS A 170 10.98 -8.93 16.80
CA HIS A 170 10.67 -10.31 17.08
C HIS A 170 9.17 -10.50 17.34
N ALA A 171 8.60 -11.56 16.80
CA ALA A 171 7.25 -12.01 17.17
C ALA A 171 7.20 -12.32 18.67
N THR A 172 6.07 -12.02 19.32
CA THR A 172 5.81 -12.46 20.71
C THR A 172 5.36 -13.90 20.74
N GLN A 173 4.62 -14.34 19.70
CA GLN A 173 4.13 -15.71 19.54
C GLN A 173 4.06 -16.05 18.05
N GLY A 174 3.97 -17.34 17.74
CA GLY A 174 3.86 -17.88 16.40
C GLY A 174 5.20 -18.16 15.74
N ALA A 175 5.17 -18.58 14.49
CA ALA A 175 6.34 -18.92 13.69
C ALA A 175 6.28 -18.29 12.30
N ILE A 176 7.44 -18.03 11.73
CA ILE A 176 7.58 -17.53 10.36
C ILE A 176 8.58 -18.44 9.64
N TRP A 177 8.12 -19.08 8.59
CA TRP A 177 8.92 -19.99 7.79
C TRP A 177 9.25 -19.34 6.45
N TYR A 178 10.51 -19.29 6.11
CA TYR A 178 10.99 -18.84 4.80
C TYR A 178 11.75 -19.96 4.12
N ARG A 179 11.30 -20.41 2.96
CA ARG A 179 11.83 -21.58 2.23
C ARG A 179 11.97 -22.81 3.12
N GLY A 180 10.96 -23.08 3.96
CA GLY A 180 10.94 -24.21 4.88
C GLY A 180 11.82 -24.07 6.13
N LYS A 181 12.51 -22.95 6.35
CA LYS A 181 13.32 -22.67 7.53
C LYS A 181 12.60 -21.71 8.47
N ASP A 182 12.45 -22.08 9.74
CA ASP A 182 11.87 -21.20 10.77
C ASP A 182 12.83 -20.04 11.08
N ILE A 183 12.49 -18.83 10.59
CA ILE A 183 13.33 -17.64 10.72
C ILE A 183 13.15 -16.95 12.08
N THR A 184 12.14 -17.30 12.86
CA THR A 184 11.95 -16.72 14.20
C THR A 184 12.99 -17.22 15.21
N LYS A 185 13.64 -18.36 14.93
CA LYS A 185 14.66 -18.99 15.77
C LYS A 185 16.09 -18.69 15.38
N LEU A 186 16.28 -17.90 14.31
CA LEU A 186 17.60 -17.59 13.79
C LEU A 186 18.35 -16.57 14.66
N SER A 187 19.66 -16.70 14.72
CA SER A 187 20.53 -15.71 15.32
C SER A 187 20.56 -14.40 14.50
N LYS A 188 20.92 -13.29 15.13
CA LYS A 188 21.06 -11.98 14.45
C LYS A 188 22.01 -12.03 13.23
N ARG A 189 23.05 -12.88 13.28
CA ARG A 189 24.00 -13.05 12.17
C ARG A 189 23.36 -13.75 10.98
N GLU A 190 22.59 -14.82 11.22
CA GLU A 190 21.86 -15.55 10.19
C GLU A 190 20.76 -14.71 9.55
N ILE A 191 20.00 -13.95 10.36
CA ILE A 191 18.99 -13.01 9.85
C ILE A 191 19.61 -11.93 8.95
N ARG A 192 20.81 -11.40 9.34
CA ARG A 192 21.53 -10.42 8.51
C ARG A 192 21.96 -11.02 7.17
N SER A 193 22.36 -12.28 7.14
CA SER A 193 22.68 -12.99 5.90
C SER A 193 21.44 -13.19 5.03
N LEU A 194 20.36 -13.64 5.62
CA LEU A 194 19.08 -13.88 4.94
C LEU A 194 18.50 -12.64 4.26
N ARG A 195 18.69 -11.45 4.86
CA ARG A 195 18.21 -10.17 4.29
C ARG A 195 18.94 -9.73 3.03
N LYS A 196 20.01 -10.42 2.62
CA LYS A 196 20.75 -10.13 1.39
C LYS A 196 20.28 -10.96 0.19
N GLU A 197 19.47 -11.97 0.46
CA GLU A 197 18.79 -12.82 -0.55
C GLU A 197 17.48 -12.18 -1.02
#